data_c783eb37896d24cfc665ab8be63f6ec5
#
_entry.id   c783eb37896d24cfc665ab8be63f6ec5
#
_cell.length_a   1.000
_cell.length_b   1.000
_cell.length_c   1.000
_cell.angle_alpha   90.00
_cell.angle_beta   90.00
_cell.angle_gamma   90.00
#
_symmetry.space_group_name_H-M   'P 1'
#
loop_
_entity.id
_entity.type
_entity.pdbx_description
1 polymer ?
#
loop_
_entity_poly.entity_id
_entity_poly.type
_entity_poly.pdbx_seq_one_letter_code
_entity_poly.pdbx_strand_id
1 'polypeptide(L)'
;MTKAIRFHTSGGPEVMQLDDIQVGDPGPGQVRIRHTAMGVNFVDTYQRTGLYPMQMPAVAGNEGAGIVEALGTGVSDLKVGDRICYTGLPGSYCEERLAPADRLVKLPADISDAQAASMLLKGLTVHYLIFTTYAVKKGETVLWHAGAGGVGLIACQWLNELGVTTIATAGSDDKLALAKAHGAHHLINYTTENFVERVKALTDGKGVPVV
;
A
#
# COMPACT_ATOMS: atom_id res chain seq x y z
N MET A 1 -22.62 -13.99 11.48
CA MET A 1 -21.24 -14.49 11.23
C MET A 1 -20.82 -13.93 9.89
N THR A 2 -19.60 -13.54 9.74
CA THR A 2 -19.02 -12.94 8.54
C THR A 2 -17.76 -13.70 8.13
N LYS A 3 -17.37 -13.66 6.85
CA LYS A 3 -16.20 -14.39 6.33
C LYS A 3 -14.92 -13.59 6.50
N ALA A 4 -13.83 -14.30 6.81
CA ALA A 4 -12.48 -13.73 6.88
C ALA A 4 -11.44 -14.73 6.40
N ILE A 5 -10.37 -14.24 5.74
CA ILE A 5 -9.18 -15.02 5.45
C ILE A 5 -8.26 -14.97 6.68
N ARG A 6 -8.09 -16.10 7.33
CA ARG A 6 -7.27 -16.25 8.54
C ARG A 6 -6.13 -17.23 8.33
N PHE A 7 -5.11 -17.10 9.15
CA PHE A 7 -4.07 -18.09 9.30
C PHE A 7 -3.82 -18.36 10.79
N HIS A 8 -3.67 -19.65 11.13
CA HIS A 8 -3.54 -20.14 12.50
C HIS A 8 -2.08 -20.42 12.87
N THR A 9 -1.23 -20.51 11.84
CA THR A 9 0.23 -20.67 11.93
C THR A 9 0.88 -19.85 10.82
N SER A 10 2.14 -19.45 11.00
CA SER A 10 2.92 -18.85 9.92
C SER A 10 3.28 -19.90 8.85
N GLY A 11 3.34 -19.46 7.58
CA GLY A 11 3.67 -20.34 6.47
C GLY A 11 3.51 -19.70 5.10
N GLY A 12 3.44 -20.56 4.07
CA GLY A 12 3.15 -20.18 2.70
C GLY A 12 1.66 -19.85 2.48
N PRO A 13 1.24 -19.66 1.23
CA PRO A 13 -0.17 -19.34 0.92
C PRO A 13 -1.18 -20.39 1.41
N GLU A 14 -0.75 -21.63 1.58
CA GLU A 14 -1.56 -22.78 2.00
C GLU A 14 -2.10 -22.68 3.44
N VAL A 15 -1.50 -21.83 4.27
CA VAL A 15 -1.98 -21.64 5.67
C VAL A 15 -3.19 -20.70 5.75
N MET A 16 -3.55 -20.03 4.65
CA MET A 16 -4.71 -19.14 4.61
C MET A 16 -6.00 -19.95 4.47
N GLN A 17 -6.93 -19.73 5.37
CA GLN A 17 -8.22 -20.41 5.43
C GLN A 17 -9.36 -19.41 5.45
N LEU A 18 -10.48 -19.78 4.84
CA LEU A 18 -11.72 -19.01 4.90
C LEU A 18 -12.50 -19.42 6.14
N ASP A 19 -12.48 -18.59 7.17
CA ASP A 19 -13.14 -18.85 8.44
C ASP A 19 -14.42 -18.01 8.58
N ASP A 20 -15.35 -18.52 9.38
CA ASP A 20 -16.46 -17.74 9.92
C ASP A 20 -16.01 -17.06 11.22
N ILE A 21 -16.16 -15.77 11.31
CA ILE A 21 -15.85 -14.98 12.51
C ILE A 21 -17.10 -14.25 13.01
N GLN A 22 -17.09 -13.91 14.30
CA GLN A 22 -18.10 -13.02 14.89
C GLN A 22 -17.52 -11.62 15.01
N VAL A 23 -18.26 -10.63 14.47
CA VAL A 23 -17.98 -9.22 14.67
C VAL A 23 -19.05 -8.69 15.61
N GLY A 24 -18.66 -8.28 16.80
CA GLY A 24 -19.58 -7.74 17.80
C GLY A 24 -20.07 -6.32 17.47
N ASP A 25 -20.73 -5.70 18.44
CA ASP A 25 -21.08 -4.28 18.34
C ASP A 25 -19.85 -3.39 18.60
N PRO A 26 -19.77 -2.21 17.97
CA PRO A 26 -18.66 -1.31 18.17
C PRO A 26 -18.64 -0.73 19.58
N GLY A 27 -17.50 -0.85 20.26
CA GLY A 27 -17.22 -0.21 21.54
C GLY A 27 -16.98 1.31 21.42
N PRO A 28 -16.69 2.00 22.53
CA PRO A 28 -16.39 3.43 22.52
C PRO A 28 -15.26 3.77 21.53
N GLY A 29 -15.47 4.79 20.69
CA GLY A 29 -14.51 5.23 19.67
C GLY A 29 -14.33 4.28 18.48
N GLN A 30 -15.09 3.19 18.39
CA GLN A 30 -15.01 2.24 17.29
C GLN A 30 -16.21 2.38 16.36
N VAL A 31 -16.04 1.88 15.13
CA VAL A 31 -17.14 1.68 14.19
C VAL A 31 -17.10 0.25 13.64
N ARG A 32 -18.25 -0.26 13.22
CA ARG A 32 -18.33 -1.45 12.38
C ARG A 32 -18.35 -1.02 10.93
N ILE A 33 -17.45 -1.62 10.16
CA ILE A 33 -17.34 -1.39 8.71
C ILE A 33 -17.63 -2.69 7.97
N ARG A 34 -18.34 -2.56 6.85
CA ARG A 34 -18.46 -3.60 5.82
C ARG A 34 -17.56 -3.23 4.67
N HIS A 35 -16.60 -4.11 4.34
CA HIS A 35 -15.67 -3.89 3.25
C HIS A 35 -16.36 -3.99 1.89
N THR A 36 -15.96 -3.10 0.98
CA THR A 36 -16.32 -3.10 -0.43
C THR A 36 -15.13 -3.39 -1.33
N ALA A 37 -13.92 -3.13 -0.81
CA ALA A 37 -12.65 -3.46 -1.46
C ALA A 37 -11.55 -3.67 -0.42
N MET A 38 -10.64 -4.61 -0.69
CA MET A 38 -9.49 -4.92 0.17
C MET A 38 -8.22 -4.87 -0.66
N GLY A 39 -7.21 -4.14 -0.20
CA GLY A 39 -5.92 -4.00 -0.86
C GLY A 39 -4.99 -5.17 -0.54
N VAL A 40 -4.29 -5.65 -1.56
CA VAL A 40 -3.23 -6.65 -1.39
C VAL A 40 -1.87 -5.96 -1.38
N ASN A 41 -1.09 -6.21 -0.35
CA ASN A 41 0.21 -5.60 -0.15
C ASN A 41 1.28 -6.64 0.18
N PHE A 42 2.53 -6.33 -0.16
CA PHE A 42 3.63 -7.26 0.06
C PHE A 42 3.88 -7.52 1.56
N VAL A 43 3.56 -6.56 2.43
CA VAL A 43 3.64 -6.69 3.88
C VAL A 43 2.73 -7.82 4.42
N ASP A 44 1.63 -8.12 3.74
CA ASP A 44 0.72 -9.20 4.13
C ASP A 44 1.44 -10.58 4.05
N THR A 45 2.38 -10.70 3.10
CA THR A 45 3.22 -11.90 3.00
C THR A 45 4.22 -12.00 4.15
N TYR A 46 4.79 -10.88 4.60
CA TYR A 46 5.70 -10.85 5.75
C TYR A 46 5.00 -11.24 7.04
N GLN A 47 3.77 -10.78 7.22
CA GLN A 47 2.94 -11.16 8.37
C GLN A 47 2.58 -12.64 8.32
N ARG A 48 2.11 -13.13 7.18
CA ARG A 48 1.75 -14.54 7.01
C ARG A 48 2.94 -15.48 7.23
N THR A 49 4.12 -15.15 6.70
CA THR A 49 5.33 -15.98 6.87
C THR A 49 5.96 -15.89 8.25
N GLY A 50 5.52 -14.97 9.11
CA GLY A 50 6.06 -14.76 10.45
C GLY A 50 7.30 -13.88 10.51
N LEU A 51 7.74 -13.30 9.38
CA LEU A 51 8.80 -12.28 9.37
C LEU A 51 8.39 -11.06 10.23
N TYR A 52 7.12 -10.66 10.15
CA TYR A 52 6.50 -9.72 11.06
C TYR A 52 5.52 -10.49 11.97
N PRO A 53 5.89 -10.73 13.24
CA PRO A 53 5.08 -11.55 14.14
C PRO A 53 3.66 -10.98 14.33
N MET A 54 2.67 -11.87 14.33
CA MET A 54 1.28 -11.55 14.64
C MET A 54 0.74 -12.48 15.73
N GLN A 55 -0.24 -12.00 16.48
CA GLN A 55 -0.97 -12.86 17.41
C GLN A 55 -1.90 -13.78 16.63
N MET A 56 -1.76 -15.07 16.83
CA MET A 56 -2.57 -16.10 16.16
C MET A 56 -3.82 -16.48 16.97
N PRO A 57 -4.91 -16.83 16.30
CA PRO A 57 -5.15 -16.78 14.86
C PRO A 57 -5.32 -15.36 14.34
N ALA A 58 -4.71 -15.03 13.21
CA ALA A 58 -4.72 -13.69 12.64
C ALA A 58 -5.56 -13.59 11.36
N VAL A 59 -6.28 -12.50 11.19
CA VAL A 59 -6.89 -12.12 9.90
C VAL A 59 -5.85 -11.39 9.07
N ALA A 60 -5.71 -11.78 7.81
CA ALA A 60 -4.75 -11.18 6.89
C ALA A 60 -5.16 -9.76 6.44
N GLY A 61 -4.22 -9.07 5.79
CA GLY A 61 -4.44 -7.78 5.10
C GLY A 61 -4.25 -6.55 5.98
N ASN A 62 -3.92 -5.42 5.34
CA ASN A 62 -3.58 -4.16 6.03
C ASN A 62 -4.27 -2.92 5.44
N GLU A 63 -5.03 -3.05 4.37
CA GLU A 63 -5.60 -1.92 3.62
C GLU A 63 -7.00 -2.29 3.14
N GLY A 64 -7.93 -1.35 3.24
CA GLY A 64 -9.29 -1.58 2.78
C GLY A 64 -10.10 -0.30 2.63
N ALA A 65 -11.20 -0.43 1.91
CA ALA A 65 -12.26 0.56 1.80
C ALA A 65 -13.60 -0.11 2.09
N GLY A 66 -14.55 0.65 2.61
CA GLY A 66 -15.85 0.11 2.98
C GLY A 66 -16.83 1.17 3.41
N ILE A 67 -17.94 0.71 3.96
CA ILE A 67 -19.05 1.53 4.42
C ILE A 67 -19.21 1.36 5.94
N VAL A 68 -19.39 2.46 6.64
CA VAL A 68 -19.71 2.46 8.09
C VAL A 68 -21.13 1.93 8.28
N GLU A 69 -21.29 0.87 9.06
CA GLU A 69 -22.60 0.26 9.35
C GLU A 69 -23.12 0.52 10.76
N ALA A 70 -22.22 0.72 11.72
CA ALA A 70 -22.60 1.05 13.10
C ALA A 70 -21.52 1.90 13.75
N LEU A 71 -21.94 2.69 14.73
CA LEU A 71 -21.07 3.60 15.48
C LEU A 71 -21.07 3.21 16.95
N GLY A 72 -19.91 3.16 17.57
CA GLY A 72 -19.76 3.13 19.03
C GLY A 72 -19.93 4.51 19.66
N THR A 73 -20.04 4.53 20.96
CA THR A 73 -20.18 5.80 21.71
C THR A 73 -18.96 6.69 21.51
N GLY A 74 -19.19 8.02 21.42
CA GLY A 74 -18.14 9.03 21.26
C GLY A 74 -17.63 9.22 19.83
N VAL A 75 -18.15 8.50 18.84
CA VAL A 75 -17.82 8.75 17.44
C VAL A 75 -18.70 9.87 16.90
N SER A 76 -18.11 11.00 16.52
CA SER A 76 -18.79 12.21 16.02
C SER A 76 -18.47 12.53 14.57
N ASP A 77 -17.30 12.12 14.08
CA ASP A 77 -16.77 12.53 12.78
C ASP A 77 -17.22 11.64 11.61
N LEU A 78 -17.83 10.50 11.95
CA LEU A 78 -18.38 9.54 11.01
C LEU A 78 -19.86 9.33 11.25
N LYS A 79 -20.58 8.92 10.20
CA LYS A 79 -21.99 8.51 10.27
C LYS A 79 -22.20 7.20 9.52
N VAL A 80 -23.26 6.47 9.86
CA VAL A 80 -23.68 5.29 9.11
C VAL A 80 -23.93 5.65 7.66
N GLY A 81 -23.39 4.85 6.75
CA GLY A 81 -23.40 5.07 5.31
C GLY A 81 -22.18 5.84 4.77
N ASP A 82 -21.32 6.42 5.62
CA ASP A 82 -20.08 7.04 5.13
C ASP A 82 -19.19 6.00 4.47
N ARG A 83 -18.68 6.35 3.29
CA ARG A 83 -17.60 5.60 2.63
C ARG A 83 -16.28 5.99 3.26
N ILE A 84 -15.48 4.98 3.59
CA ILE A 84 -14.18 5.16 4.25
C ILE A 84 -13.11 4.29 3.61
N CYS A 85 -11.86 4.68 3.82
CA CYS A 85 -10.70 3.85 3.56
C CYS A 85 -9.71 3.94 4.73
N TYR A 86 -8.81 2.97 4.81
CA TYR A 86 -7.78 2.93 5.83
C TYR A 86 -6.59 2.08 5.39
N THR A 87 -5.46 2.28 6.06
CA THR A 87 -4.28 1.42 5.98
C THR A 87 -3.56 1.34 7.32
N GLY A 88 -2.69 0.35 7.47
CA GLY A 88 -1.92 0.14 8.71
C GLY A 88 -2.75 -0.40 9.87
N LEU A 89 -3.91 -0.99 9.59
CA LEU A 89 -4.74 -1.72 10.55
C LEU A 89 -4.84 -3.19 10.10
N PRO A 90 -4.04 -4.10 10.67
CA PRO A 90 -4.08 -5.52 10.31
C PRO A 90 -5.49 -6.12 10.41
N GLY A 91 -5.80 -7.06 9.50
CA GLY A 91 -7.08 -7.77 9.50
C GLY A 91 -8.11 -7.23 8.50
N SER A 92 -7.69 -6.74 7.33
CA SER A 92 -8.61 -6.24 6.31
C SER A 92 -9.25 -7.32 5.43
N TYR A 93 -8.73 -8.56 5.41
CA TYR A 93 -9.29 -9.62 4.58
C TYR A 93 -10.50 -10.28 5.24
N CYS A 94 -11.53 -9.50 5.48
CA CYS A 94 -12.82 -9.93 6.02
C CYS A 94 -13.96 -9.09 5.45
N GLU A 95 -15.16 -9.62 5.45
CA GLU A 95 -16.34 -8.89 4.96
C GLU A 95 -16.69 -7.73 5.90
N GLU A 96 -16.57 -7.96 7.22
CA GLU A 96 -16.87 -6.95 8.25
C GLU A 96 -15.81 -6.97 9.35
N ARG A 97 -15.59 -5.81 9.98
CA ARG A 97 -14.73 -5.69 11.15
C ARG A 97 -15.12 -4.49 12.03
N LEU A 98 -14.60 -4.49 13.25
CA LEU A 98 -14.51 -3.28 14.07
C LEU A 98 -13.19 -2.56 13.78
N ALA A 99 -13.24 -1.23 13.75
CA ALA A 99 -12.05 -0.39 13.59
C ALA A 99 -12.15 0.87 14.44
N PRO A 100 -11.02 1.40 14.96
CA PRO A 100 -10.98 2.71 15.60
C PRO A 100 -11.38 3.80 14.60
N ALA A 101 -12.32 4.66 14.98
CA ALA A 101 -12.86 5.70 14.09
C ALA A 101 -11.80 6.73 13.66
N ASP A 102 -10.85 7.06 14.55
CA ASP A 102 -9.75 7.99 14.31
C ASP A 102 -8.69 7.49 13.31
N ARG A 103 -8.76 6.22 12.93
CA ARG A 103 -7.86 5.61 11.93
C ARG A 103 -8.50 5.52 10.55
N LEU A 104 -9.71 6.00 10.40
CA LEU A 104 -10.48 5.93 9.16
C LEU A 104 -10.52 7.29 8.46
N VAL A 105 -10.37 7.26 7.14
CA VAL A 105 -10.42 8.45 6.29
C VAL A 105 -11.70 8.40 5.47
N LYS A 106 -12.49 9.47 5.48
CA LYS A 106 -13.66 9.59 4.59
C LYS A 106 -13.20 9.60 3.13
N LEU A 107 -13.84 8.76 2.35
CA LEU A 107 -13.50 8.63 0.94
C LEU A 107 -14.23 9.71 0.12
N PRO A 108 -13.49 10.54 -0.67
CA PRO A 108 -14.10 11.48 -1.60
C PRO A 108 -15.03 10.79 -2.61
N ALA A 109 -16.05 11.50 -3.08
CA ALA A 109 -17.07 10.92 -3.95
C ALA A 109 -16.54 10.47 -5.32
N ASP A 110 -15.51 11.13 -5.82
CA ASP A 110 -14.86 10.90 -7.11
C ASP A 110 -13.80 9.77 -7.08
N ILE A 111 -13.48 9.24 -5.89
CA ILE A 111 -12.57 8.11 -5.74
C ILE A 111 -13.40 6.84 -5.49
N SER A 112 -13.18 5.81 -6.29
CA SER A 112 -13.82 4.51 -6.09
C SER A 112 -13.18 3.75 -4.92
N ASP A 113 -13.94 2.84 -4.32
CA ASP A 113 -13.45 1.98 -3.23
C ASP A 113 -12.25 1.14 -3.65
N ALA A 114 -12.28 0.63 -4.90
CA ALA A 114 -11.17 -0.14 -5.46
C ALA A 114 -9.90 0.70 -5.63
N GLN A 115 -10.02 1.94 -6.08
CA GLN A 115 -8.89 2.87 -6.15
C GLN A 115 -8.33 3.12 -4.74
N ALA A 116 -9.18 3.47 -3.78
CA ALA A 116 -8.76 3.74 -2.41
C ALA A 116 -8.03 2.55 -1.78
N ALA A 117 -8.62 1.33 -1.88
CA ALA A 117 -8.04 0.12 -1.33
C ALA A 117 -6.78 -0.36 -2.06
N SER A 118 -6.49 0.14 -3.26
CA SER A 118 -5.29 -0.25 -4.03
C SER A 118 -4.14 0.74 -3.93
N MET A 119 -4.38 1.97 -3.46
CA MET A 119 -3.39 3.04 -3.53
C MET A 119 -3.03 3.70 -2.20
N LEU A 120 -3.86 3.61 -1.16
CA LEU A 120 -3.65 4.41 0.05
C LEU A 120 -2.33 4.06 0.76
N LEU A 121 -2.07 2.78 1.00
CA LEU A 121 -0.81 2.32 1.61
C LEU A 121 0.39 2.69 0.75
N LYS A 122 0.29 2.44 -0.54
CA LYS A 122 1.36 2.68 -1.51
C LYS A 122 1.62 4.18 -1.70
N GLY A 123 0.56 4.98 -1.80
CA GLY A 123 0.63 6.43 -1.93
C GLY A 123 1.21 7.09 -0.69
N LEU A 124 0.79 6.69 0.52
CA LEU A 124 1.40 7.18 1.77
C LEU A 124 2.86 6.78 1.87
N THR A 125 3.24 5.58 1.38
CA THR A 125 4.64 5.15 1.34
C THR A 125 5.45 6.07 0.44
N VAL A 126 4.98 6.36 -0.77
CA VAL A 126 5.66 7.32 -1.67
C VAL A 126 5.75 8.69 -1.01
N HIS A 127 4.64 9.18 -0.44
CA HIS A 127 4.58 10.48 0.20
C HIS A 127 5.68 10.66 1.26
N TYR A 128 5.76 9.77 2.25
CA TYR A 128 6.76 9.95 3.29
C TYR A 128 8.19 9.77 2.78
N LEU A 129 8.42 8.90 1.80
CA LEU A 129 9.75 8.70 1.22
C LEU A 129 10.26 9.97 0.52
N ILE A 130 9.43 10.62 -0.30
CA ILE A 130 9.85 11.75 -1.14
C ILE A 130 9.69 13.12 -0.49
N PHE A 131 8.96 13.25 0.63
CA PHE A 131 8.76 14.52 1.33
C PHE A 131 9.33 14.56 2.75
N THR A 132 9.37 13.41 3.45
CA THR A 132 9.75 13.38 4.86
C THR A 132 11.11 12.70 5.06
N THR A 133 11.33 11.53 4.47
CA THR A 133 12.60 10.80 4.59
C THR A 133 13.71 11.49 3.79
N TYR A 134 13.42 11.80 2.55
CA TYR A 134 14.27 12.63 1.70
C TYR A 134 13.40 13.58 0.88
N ALA A 135 13.43 14.85 1.24
CA ALA A 135 12.65 15.88 0.53
C ALA A 135 13.28 16.17 -0.84
N VAL A 136 12.75 15.49 -1.87
CA VAL A 136 13.25 15.62 -3.25
C VAL A 136 13.05 17.04 -3.77
N LYS A 137 13.94 17.49 -4.63
CA LYS A 137 13.90 18.82 -5.24
C LYS A 137 13.79 18.70 -6.76
N LYS A 138 13.07 19.63 -7.36
CA LYS A 138 13.01 19.77 -8.83
C LYS A 138 14.42 19.78 -9.45
N GLY A 139 14.61 18.99 -10.50
CA GLY A 139 15.87 18.87 -11.20
C GLY A 139 16.86 17.84 -10.62
N GLU A 140 16.55 17.24 -9.45
CA GLU A 140 17.34 16.12 -8.93
C GLU A 140 17.10 14.85 -9.76
N THR A 141 18.07 13.92 -9.67
CA THR A 141 17.95 12.58 -10.22
C THR A 141 17.93 11.58 -9.07
N VAL A 142 16.95 10.66 -9.04
CA VAL A 142 16.81 9.62 -8.03
C VAL A 142 16.83 8.23 -8.66
N LEU A 143 17.32 7.23 -7.92
CA LEU A 143 17.20 5.82 -8.30
C LEU A 143 16.03 5.22 -7.56
N TRP A 144 15.13 4.54 -8.31
CA TRP A 144 13.98 3.85 -7.71
C TRP A 144 13.99 2.37 -8.10
N HIS A 145 14.22 1.50 -7.11
CA HIS A 145 14.16 0.07 -7.32
C HIS A 145 12.71 -0.42 -7.44
N ALA A 146 12.50 -1.50 -8.20
CA ALA A 146 11.18 -2.06 -8.49
C ALA A 146 10.20 -1.02 -9.05
N GLY A 147 10.64 -0.23 -10.04
CA GLY A 147 9.87 0.88 -10.63
C GLY A 147 8.50 0.49 -11.20
N ALA A 148 8.29 -0.77 -11.55
CA ALA A 148 7.00 -1.31 -12.01
C ALA A 148 6.17 -1.95 -10.89
N GLY A 149 6.63 -1.92 -9.64
CA GLY A 149 5.84 -2.36 -8.48
C GLY A 149 4.76 -1.34 -8.11
N GLY A 150 3.81 -1.73 -7.26
CA GLY A 150 2.70 -0.86 -6.89
C GLY A 150 3.12 0.47 -6.27
N VAL A 151 4.18 0.51 -5.46
CA VAL A 151 4.78 1.76 -4.94
C VAL A 151 5.54 2.48 -6.06
N GLY A 152 6.32 1.74 -6.87
CA GLY A 152 7.14 2.31 -7.93
C GLY A 152 6.34 3.04 -9.00
N LEU A 153 5.19 2.50 -9.42
CA LEU A 153 4.34 3.16 -10.43
C LEU A 153 3.78 4.50 -9.93
N ILE A 154 3.39 4.58 -8.66
CA ILE A 154 2.93 5.86 -8.06
C ILE A 154 4.12 6.81 -7.92
N ALA A 155 5.28 6.32 -7.49
CA ALA A 155 6.48 7.13 -7.35
C ALA A 155 6.95 7.72 -8.69
N CYS A 156 6.98 6.92 -9.76
CA CYS A 156 7.36 7.41 -11.09
C CYS A 156 6.47 8.56 -11.55
N GLN A 157 5.15 8.43 -11.38
CA GLN A 157 4.22 9.50 -11.73
C GLN A 157 4.44 10.76 -10.89
N TRP A 158 4.54 10.60 -9.58
CA TRP A 158 4.65 11.74 -8.66
C TRP A 158 5.99 12.47 -8.81
N LEU A 159 7.08 11.74 -8.91
CA LEU A 159 8.41 12.31 -9.16
C LEU A 159 8.46 13.06 -10.49
N ASN A 160 7.85 12.51 -11.56
CA ASN A 160 7.76 13.18 -12.85
C ASN A 160 7.02 14.53 -12.74
N GLU A 161 5.86 14.58 -12.05
CA GLU A 161 5.12 15.82 -11.81
C GLU A 161 5.92 16.86 -10.99
N LEU A 162 6.77 16.39 -10.07
CA LEU A 162 7.67 17.25 -9.30
C LEU A 162 8.89 17.73 -10.11
N GLY A 163 9.06 17.26 -11.34
CA GLY A 163 10.21 17.58 -12.19
C GLY A 163 11.52 16.95 -11.70
N VAL A 164 11.42 15.76 -11.10
CA VAL A 164 12.56 14.94 -10.65
C VAL A 164 12.81 13.85 -11.69
N THR A 165 14.05 13.68 -12.10
CA THR A 165 14.46 12.62 -13.03
C THR A 165 14.52 11.29 -12.30
N THR A 166 13.73 10.31 -12.73
CA THR A 166 13.69 8.98 -12.13
C THR A 166 14.44 7.96 -12.97
N ILE A 167 15.46 7.31 -12.39
CA ILE A 167 16.08 6.10 -12.91
C ILE A 167 15.36 4.92 -12.25
N ALA A 168 14.59 4.15 -13.03
CA ALA A 168 13.83 3.01 -12.51
C ALA A 168 14.54 1.69 -12.83
N THR A 169 14.57 0.76 -11.87
CA THR A 169 15.04 -0.60 -12.12
C THR A 169 13.91 -1.62 -12.10
N ALA A 170 14.01 -2.64 -12.93
CA ALA A 170 13.10 -3.81 -12.89
C ALA A 170 13.84 -5.06 -13.43
N GLY A 171 13.21 -6.23 -13.25
CA GLY A 171 13.78 -7.51 -13.65
C GLY A 171 13.36 -8.00 -15.05
N SER A 172 12.63 -7.18 -15.83
CA SER A 172 12.29 -7.51 -17.23
C SER A 172 11.93 -6.25 -18.00
N ASP A 173 12.05 -6.33 -19.33
CA ASP A 173 11.79 -5.21 -20.24
C ASP A 173 10.30 -4.81 -20.24
N ASP A 174 9.37 -5.75 -20.11
CA ASP A 174 7.94 -5.45 -20.00
C ASP A 174 7.64 -4.59 -18.75
N LYS A 175 8.28 -4.93 -17.62
CA LYS A 175 8.16 -4.14 -16.39
C LYS A 175 8.79 -2.76 -16.56
N LEU A 176 9.89 -2.64 -17.26
CA LEU A 176 10.52 -1.35 -17.56
C LEU A 176 9.64 -0.51 -18.49
N ALA A 177 9.02 -1.12 -19.50
CA ALA A 177 8.06 -0.43 -20.37
C ALA A 177 6.88 0.13 -19.56
N LEU A 178 6.37 -0.64 -18.58
CA LEU A 178 5.33 -0.19 -17.66
C LEU A 178 5.80 1.00 -16.79
N ALA A 179 6.98 0.93 -16.20
CA ALA A 179 7.54 2.04 -15.43
C ALA A 179 7.72 3.30 -16.29
N LYS A 180 8.18 3.15 -17.54
CA LYS A 180 8.31 4.24 -18.50
C LYS A 180 6.96 4.91 -18.80
N ALA A 181 5.93 4.10 -19.06
CA ALA A 181 4.58 4.61 -19.31
C ALA A 181 4.00 5.41 -18.11
N HIS A 182 4.55 5.19 -16.92
CA HIS A 182 4.18 5.89 -15.69
C HIS A 182 5.18 7.01 -15.30
N GLY A 183 6.04 7.46 -16.19
CA GLY A 183 6.86 8.63 -15.97
C GLY A 183 8.32 8.38 -15.56
N ALA A 184 8.81 7.13 -15.57
CA ALA A 184 10.23 6.87 -15.39
C ALA A 184 11.04 7.39 -16.60
N HIS A 185 12.13 8.09 -16.33
CA HIS A 185 12.96 8.72 -17.37
C HIS A 185 14.01 7.76 -17.92
N HIS A 186 14.72 7.07 -17.04
CA HIS A 186 15.75 6.09 -17.39
C HIS A 186 15.39 4.74 -16.82
N LEU A 187 15.78 3.68 -17.53
CA LEU A 187 15.39 2.32 -17.25
C LEU A 187 16.63 1.43 -17.17
N ILE A 188 16.67 0.54 -16.18
CA ILE A 188 17.76 -0.42 -15.99
C ILE A 188 17.17 -1.80 -15.73
N ASN A 189 17.48 -2.76 -16.60
CA ASN A 189 17.16 -4.17 -16.38
C ASN A 189 18.29 -4.81 -15.56
N TYR A 190 18.10 -4.97 -14.26
CA TYR A 190 19.14 -5.50 -13.37
C TYR A 190 19.46 -6.99 -13.60
N THR A 191 18.71 -7.69 -14.44
CA THR A 191 19.04 -9.08 -14.82
C THR A 191 20.07 -9.17 -15.93
N THR A 192 20.22 -8.11 -16.73
CA THR A 192 21.13 -8.02 -17.87
C THR A 192 22.17 -6.91 -17.74
N GLU A 193 21.97 -5.96 -16.82
CA GLU A 193 22.83 -4.80 -16.64
C GLU A 193 23.29 -4.66 -15.19
N ASN A 194 24.53 -4.19 -14.98
CA ASN A 194 24.99 -3.74 -13.66
C ASN A 194 24.40 -2.35 -13.38
N PHE A 195 23.43 -2.27 -12.48
CA PHE A 195 22.72 -1.02 -12.22
C PHE A 195 23.64 0.08 -11.65
N VAL A 196 24.69 -0.26 -10.90
CA VAL A 196 25.65 0.72 -10.34
C VAL A 196 26.42 1.40 -11.46
N GLU A 197 26.92 0.64 -12.42
CA GLU A 197 27.65 1.17 -13.58
C GLU A 197 26.74 2.01 -14.48
N ARG A 198 25.49 1.53 -14.68
CA ARG A 198 24.51 2.26 -15.48
C ARG A 198 24.10 3.58 -14.83
N VAL A 199 23.89 3.62 -13.51
CA VAL A 199 23.61 4.87 -12.79
C VAL A 199 24.78 5.83 -12.94
N LYS A 200 26.02 5.39 -12.77
CA LYS A 200 27.21 6.25 -12.98
C LYS A 200 27.28 6.79 -14.40
N ALA A 201 27.00 5.96 -15.39
CA ALA A 201 26.99 6.39 -16.79
C ALA A 201 25.90 7.43 -17.08
N LEU A 202 24.71 7.28 -16.49
CA LEU A 202 23.59 8.20 -16.65
C LEU A 202 23.75 9.52 -15.87
N THR A 203 24.72 9.60 -14.96
CA THR A 203 24.93 10.74 -14.07
C THR A 203 26.33 11.33 -14.16
N ASP A 204 27.08 11.09 -15.26
CA ASP A 204 28.46 11.51 -15.46
C ASP A 204 29.37 11.17 -14.26
N GLY A 205 29.21 9.99 -13.70
CA GLY A 205 29.98 9.49 -12.56
C GLY A 205 29.56 10.02 -11.19
N LYS A 206 28.62 10.97 -11.11
CA LYS A 206 28.22 11.63 -9.84
C LYS A 206 27.36 10.73 -8.93
N GLY A 207 26.64 9.77 -9.52
CA GLY A 207 25.63 9.00 -8.80
C GLY A 207 24.35 9.79 -8.54
N VAL A 208 23.57 9.33 -7.56
CA VAL A 208 22.30 9.94 -7.16
C VAL A 208 22.29 10.27 -5.66
N PRO A 209 21.58 11.33 -5.23
CA PRO A 209 21.54 11.71 -3.82
C PRO A 209 20.71 10.73 -2.95
N VAL A 210 19.82 9.95 -3.57
CA VAL A 210 18.93 9.02 -2.87
C VAL A 210 18.55 7.83 -3.74
N VAL A 211 18.38 6.70 -3.05
CA VAL A 211 17.91 5.42 -3.62
C VAL A 211 16.69 4.96 -2.83
#